data_1bfc23c231a2b5be72f7565b37295669
#
_entry.id   1bfc23c231a2b5be72f7565b37295669
#
_cell.length_a   1.000
_cell.length_b   1.000
_cell.length_c   1.000
_cell.angle_alpha   90.00
_cell.angle_beta   90.00
_cell.angle_gamma   90.00
#
_symmetry.space_group_name_H-M   'P 1'
#
loop_
_entity.id
_entity.type
_entity.pdbx_description
1 polymer ?
#
loop_
_entity_poly.entity_id
_entity_poly.type
_entity_poly.pdbx_seq_one_letter_code
_entity_poly.pdbx_strand_id
1 'polypeptide(L)'
;MNDNQDRSFARRASFYELTGISRETASSGWKQEAAGADSYYVMAVTGGSGGMTLNGESYAAERGKCYLAAPGSGACIQSAAADLSFYLLKFEVLARQTVGEKAASDFADAADRRDEAPSRMRGAEQENLLEPGEIVCLSFASCVTMLEALYEHRRPATEFESFDSYVRFQEFLRFLLQQRAAGSGGHDPMQAVESSIAVIRDNYRSTQTVEGLASAAGLDRWKYSRLFKERTGTTPLDFLNRIRIERTKRLLVLTEDPLSGIAGDAGFNNEYYLNRRFKQTVGITPGQYRRNHREHVRVFAPCLEDFLLALEITPVMQWYSEGWGKQDYLGMGDVPVFDVSDGSLEGLTKEKPDFILLDGGTHPSGYSRLAPTYTMAHPGEDWKSTLDKTADLLGKKGRVRDIIGEYESRADKAKQALERSVRDQTVAFLRISAEAVILYGGPEQGYTGPVLYGDLGLTPHRLVSQLTGRSRRSVVLTSEWLDKLDADHLFVTFDKRWGHTPGAREDERLALLPGVRNNSVYEVDFLTWMNYGILSRSKKIDDVLKVLA
;
A
#
# COMPACT_ATOMS: atom_id res chain seq x y z
N MET A 1 15.16 4.00 38.01
CA MET A 1 14.51 5.30 37.74
C MET A 1 13.94 5.24 36.33
N ASN A 2 12.68 4.86 36.23
CA ASN A 2 11.76 5.13 35.12
C ASN A 2 10.45 4.37 35.38
N ASP A 3 9.67 4.92 36.33
CA ASP A 3 8.41 4.32 36.79
C ASP A 3 7.25 5.32 36.53
N ASN A 4 7.26 5.97 35.37
CA ASN A 4 6.32 7.06 35.10
C ASN A 4 5.65 7.03 33.71
N GLN A 5 5.62 5.87 33.01
CA GLN A 5 4.94 5.79 31.71
C GLN A 5 3.66 4.93 31.68
N ASP A 6 3.28 4.29 32.79
CA ASP A 6 2.12 3.36 32.79
C ASP A 6 0.84 3.93 33.45
N ARG A 7 0.79 5.24 33.72
CA ARG A 7 -0.39 5.87 34.36
C ARG A 7 -1.40 6.50 33.41
N SER A 8 -1.27 6.37 32.08
CA SER A 8 -2.17 7.05 31.13
C SER A 8 -3.40 6.26 30.71
N PHE A 9 -3.52 4.97 31.03
CA PHE A 9 -4.69 4.13 30.68
C PHE A 9 -5.85 4.17 31.67
N ALA A 10 -5.73 4.85 32.78
CA ALA A 10 -6.80 4.98 33.82
C ALA A 10 -7.67 6.22 33.62
N ARG A 11 -7.91 6.69 32.38
CA ARG A 11 -8.97 7.65 32.11
C ARG A 11 -10.31 6.92 32.16
N ARG A 12 -11.20 7.39 33.02
CA ARG A 12 -12.54 6.93 33.34
C ARG A 12 -13.28 6.36 32.13
N ALA A 13 -13.40 5.04 32.02
CA ALA A 13 -14.27 4.42 31.05
C ALA A 13 -15.72 4.54 31.51
N SER A 14 -16.57 5.22 30.77
CA SER A 14 -18.01 5.19 30.96
C SER A 14 -18.56 3.94 30.28
N PHE A 15 -19.40 3.20 30.99
CA PHE A 15 -20.14 2.07 30.43
C PHE A 15 -21.55 2.51 30.07
N TYR A 16 -22.05 2.08 28.93
CA TYR A 16 -23.36 2.43 28.42
C TYR A 16 -24.22 1.18 28.31
N GLU A 17 -25.43 1.22 28.84
CA GLU A 17 -26.38 0.11 28.86
C GLU A 17 -27.63 0.47 28.06
N LEU A 18 -27.98 -0.38 27.07
CA LEU A 18 -29.22 -0.25 26.31
C LEU A 18 -30.40 -0.69 27.16
N THR A 19 -31.31 0.23 27.47
CA THR A 19 -32.50 -0.06 28.27
C THR A 19 -33.77 -0.24 27.45
N GLY A 20 -33.75 0.17 26.17
CA GLY A 20 -34.89 -0.08 25.28
C GLY A 20 -34.72 0.48 23.88
N ILE A 21 -35.38 -0.14 22.93
CA ILE A 21 -35.51 0.36 21.55
C ILE A 21 -36.93 0.08 21.03
N SER A 22 -37.56 1.10 20.45
CA SER A 22 -38.86 0.98 19.80
C SER A 22 -38.82 1.59 18.40
N ARG A 23 -39.76 1.14 17.57
CA ARG A 23 -40.08 1.73 16.28
C ARG A 23 -41.49 2.27 16.36
N GLU A 24 -41.63 3.57 16.18
CA GLU A 24 -42.86 4.28 16.38
C GLU A 24 -43.38 4.87 15.06
N THR A 25 -44.71 4.93 14.95
CA THR A 25 -45.38 5.67 13.86
C THR A 25 -46.46 6.49 14.49
N ALA A 26 -46.33 7.81 14.43
CA ALA A 26 -47.21 8.77 15.06
C ALA A 26 -48.11 9.46 14.01
N SER A 27 -49.43 9.37 14.17
CA SER A 27 -50.39 10.06 13.34
C SER A 27 -50.50 11.55 13.65
N SER A 28 -51.15 12.33 12.77
CA SER A 28 -51.33 13.77 12.95
C SER A 28 -51.90 14.12 14.33
N GLY A 29 -51.30 15.11 15.01
CA GLY A 29 -51.71 15.56 16.34
C GLY A 29 -51.14 14.74 17.51
N TRP A 30 -50.37 13.71 17.24
CA TRP A 30 -49.71 12.91 18.28
C TRP A 30 -48.58 13.71 18.96
N LYS A 31 -48.53 13.63 20.26
CA LYS A 31 -47.53 14.28 21.11
C LYS A 31 -47.04 13.32 22.18
N GLN A 32 -45.74 13.19 22.34
CA GLN A 32 -45.11 12.41 23.38
C GLN A 32 -44.01 13.22 24.06
N GLU A 33 -43.99 13.22 25.38
CA GLU A 33 -42.87 13.71 26.17
C GLU A 33 -41.91 12.54 26.41
N ALA A 34 -40.72 12.65 25.87
CA ALA A 34 -39.64 11.72 26.14
C ALA A 34 -38.85 12.29 27.35
N ALA A 35 -39.37 12.06 28.56
CA ALA A 35 -38.73 12.53 29.75
C ALA A 35 -38.61 11.40 30.78
N GLY A 36 -37.49 10.71 30.75
CA GLY A 36 -36.97 9.96 31.88
C GLY A 36 -35.89 10.78 32.55
N ALA A 37 -35.98 10.98 33.88
CA ALA A 37 -35.03 11.81 34.62
C ALA A 37 -33.56 11.32 34.51
N ASP A 38 -33.34 10.03 34.17
CA ASP A 38 -32.05 9.38 34.31
C ASP A 38 -31.50 8.73 33.01
N SER A 39 -32.22 8.85 31.89
CA SER A 39 -31.86 8.13 30.66
C SER A 39 -31.60 9.05 29.49
N TYR A 40 -30.70 8.63 28.60
CA TYR A 40 -30.48 9.23 27.29
C TYR A 40 -31.44 8.63 26.26
N TYR A 41 -31.84 9.45 25.30
CA TYR A 41 -32.67 9.00 24.15
C TYR A 41 -32.02 9.41 22.85
N VAL A 42 -31.97 8.47 21.89
CA VAL A 42 -31.64 8.76 20.51
C VAL A 42 -32.89 8.57 19.65
N MET A 43 -33.25 9.57 18.90
CA MET A 43 -34.34 9.51 17.94
C MET A 43 -33.78 9.62 16.51
N ALA A 44 -34.15 8.68 15.64
CA ALA A 44 -33.81 8.71 14.20
C ALA A 44 -35.10 8.72 13.37
N VAL A 45 -35.35 9.80 12.65
CA VAL A 45 -36.57 9.98 11.85
C VAL A 45 -36.44 9.30 10.49
N THR A 46 -37.25 8.26 10.27
CA THR A 46 -37.22 7.44 9.03
C THR A 46 -38.26 7.85 7.99
N GLY A 47 -39.29 8.58 8.38
CA GLY A 47 -40.34 9.05 7.46
C GLY A 47 -41.25 10.12 8.08
N GLY A 48 -41.97 10.81 7.22
CA GLY A 48 -42.90 11.89 7.64
C GLY A 48 -42.18 13.19 8.05
N SER A 49 -42.94 14.07 8.71
CA SER A 49 -42.45 15.36 9.23
C SER A 49 -43.15 15.73 10.52
N GLY A 50 -42.43 16.44 11.41
CA GLY A 50 -42.97 16.90 12.70
C GLY A 50 -42.08 17.95 13.35
N GLY A 51 -42.36 18.25 14.59
CA GLY A 51 -41.55 19.11 15.43
C GLY A 51 -40.97 18.34 16.61
N MET A 52 -39.79 18.72 17.05
CA MET A 52 -39.16 18.25 18.27
C MET A 52 -38.69 19.44 19.11
N THR A 53 -38.94 19.40 20.39
CA THR A 53 -38.42 20.40 21.31
C THR A 53 -37.45 19.72 22.27
N LEU A 54 -36.24 20.27 22.40
CA LEU A 54 -35.19 19.82 23.31
C LEU A 54 -34.67 21.02 24.10
N ASN A 55 -34.69 20.94 25.43
CA ASN A 55 -34.24 22.05 26.29
C ASN A 55 -34.86 23.41 25.97
N GLY A 56 -36.09 23.43 25.42
CA GLY A 56 -36.77 24.64 25.01
C GLY A 56 -36.44 25.12 23.60
N GLU A 57 -35.51 24.51 22.92
CA GLU A 57 -35.21 24.76 21.50
C GLU A 57 -36.07 23.89 20.59
N SER A 58 -36.56 24.46 19.49
CA SER A 58 -37.41 23.77 18.54
C SER A 58 -36.62 23.31 17.30
N TYR A 59 -36.80 22.05 16.93
CA TYR A 59 -36.16 21.39 15.78
C TYR A 59 -37.24 20.83 14.83
N ALA A 60 -36.94 20.83 13.52
CA ALA A 60 -37.79 20.16 12.54
C ALA A 60 -37.47 18.65 12.52
N ALA A 61 -38.45 17.81 12.91
CA ALA A 61 -38.31 16.36 12.84
C ALA A 61 -38.63 15.89 11.41
N GLU A 62 -37.62 15.73 10.59
CA GLU A 62 -37.70 15.35 9.18
C GLU A 62 -36.91 14.06 8.90
N ARG A 63 -37.29 13.33 7.85
CA ARG A 63 -36.59 12.14 7.42
C ARG A 63 -35.08 12.41 7.21
N GLY A 64 -34.25 11.60 7.80
CA GLY A 64 -32.78 11.71 7.70
C GLY A 64 -32.13 12.41 8.89
N LYS A 65 -32.90 12.93 9.83
CA LYS A 65 -32.39 13.60 11.02
C LYS A 65 -32.36 12.69 12.24
N CYS A 66 -31.32 12.88 13.06
CA CYS A 66 -31.13 12.22 14.35
C CYS A 66 -31.03 13.25 15.47
N TYR A 67 -31.54 12.92 16.65
CA TYR A 67 -31.52 13.77 17.84
C TYR A 67 -31.08 12.98 19.06
N LEU A 68 -30.29 13.61 19.93
CA LEU A 68 -29.93 13.10 21.25
C LEU A 68 -30.59 13.96 22.32
N ALA A 69 -31.32 13.33 23.20
CA ALA A 69 -31.82 13.94 24.43
C ALA A 69 -31.04 13.38 25.63
N ALA A 70 -30.53 14.26 26.47
CA ALA A 70 -29.84 13.89 27.72
C ALA A 70 -30.82 13.76 28.90
N PRO A 71 -30.44 13.10 29.98
CA PRO A 71 -31.22 13.05 31.24
C PRO A 71 -31.65 14.44 31.66
N GLY A 72 -32.93 14.61 31.95
CA GLY A 72 -33.51 15.88 32.38
C GLY A 72 -33.67 16.96 31.29
N SER A 73 -33.29 16.69 30.05
CA SER A 73 -33.63 17.56 28.92
C SER A 73 -35.12 17.37 28.60
N GLY A 74 -35.95 18.36 28.78
CA GLY A 74 -37.38 18.30 28.45
C GLY A 74 -37.56 18.06 26.94
N ALA A 75 -37.57 16.79 26.51
CA ALA A 75 -37.74 16.41 25.11
C ALA A 75 -39.23 16.17 24.81
N CYS A 76 -39.76 16.84 23.80
CA CYS A 76 -41.14 16.67 23.35
C CYS A 76 -41.16 16.50 21.82
N ILE A 77 -41.86 15.47 21.36
CA ILE A 77 -41.99 15.14 19.93
C ILE A 77 -43.46 15.35 19.54
N GLN A 78 -43.68 16.00 18.39
CA GLN A 78 -45.03 16.25 17.87
C GLN A 78 -45.07 15.91 16.38
N SER A 79 -46.08 15.16 15.95
CA SER A 79 -46.37 14.96 14.54
C SER A 79 -47.19 16.14 14.01
N ALA A 80 -46.78 16.74 12.89
CA ALA A 80 -47.42 17.92 12.32
C ALA A 80 -48.68 17.57 11.48
N ALA A 81 -48.50 17.10 10.27
CA ALA A 81 -49.61 16.88 9.31
C ALA A 81 -49.57 15.49 8.62
N ALA A 82 -48.50 14.77 8.72
CA ALA A 82 -48.31 13.45 8.12
C ALA A 82 -47.77 12.48 9.18
N ASP A 83 -47.95 11.20 8.92
CA ASP A 83 -47.43 10.16 9.82
C ASP A 83 -45.91 10.30 9.98
N LEU A 84 -45.47 10.51 11.23
CA LEU A 84 -44.05 10.60 11.59
C LEU A 84 -43.57 9.22 12.02
N SER A 85 -42.61 8.66 11.30
CA SER A 85 -42.01 7.35 11.61
C SER A 85 -40.57 7.53 12.09
N PHE A 86 -40.22 6.90 13.22
CA PHE A 86 -38.90 7.04 13.81
C PHE A 86 -38.53 5.81 14.66
N TYR A 87 -37.21 5.63 14.90
CA TYR A 87 -36.70 4.77 15.96
C TYR A 87 -36.44 5.62 17.20
N LEU A 88 -36.82 5.09 18.38
CA LEU A 88 -36.49 5.67 19.69
C LEU A 88 -35.68 4.65 20.46
N LEU A 89 -34.43 4.98 20.77
CA LEU A 89 -33.51 4.18 21.54
C LEU A 89 -33.27 4.85 22.89
N LYS A 90 -33.36 4.07 23.96
CA LYS A 90 -33.16 4.50 25.36
C LYS A 90 -31.94 3.80 25.94
N PHE A 91 -31.03 4.54 26.59
CA PHE A 91 -29.86 3.98 27.26
C PHE A 91 -29.45 4.78 28.51
N GLU A 92 -28.67 4.15 29.37
CA GLU A 92 -28.15 4.72 30.59
C GLU A 92 -26.63 4.69 30.64
N VAL A 93 -26.03 5.60 31.40
CA VAL A 93 -24.59 5.67 31.60
C VAL A 93 -24.25 5.15 32.98
N LEU A 94 -23.58 4.02 33.04
CA LEU A 94 -23.08 3.44 34.29
C LEU A 94 -21.70 4.03 34.59
N ALA A 95 -21.63 4.97 35.53
CA ALA A 95 -20.38 5.54 35.99
C ALA A 95 -19.68 4.57 36.95
N ARG A 96 -18.44 4.14 36.62
CA ARG A 96 -17.62 3.40 37.57
C ARG A 96 -17.09 4.35 38.62
N GLN A 97 -17.46 4.17 39.89
CA GLN A 97 -16.79 4.83 41.01
C GLN A 97 -15.35 4.34 41.07
N THR A 98 -14.39 5.23 40.91
CA THR A 98 -13.00 4.94 41.26
C THR A 98 -12.91 4.79 42.77
N VAL A 99 -12.67 3.57 43.23
CA VAL A 99 -12.27 3.34 44.62
C VAL A 99 -10.93 4.03 44.80
N GLY A 100 -10.95 5.18 45.47
CA GLY A 100 -9.74 5.88 45.90
C GLY A 100 -9.01 5.05 46.94
N GLU A 101 -7.68 5.10 46.90
CA GLU A 101 -6.77 4.56 47.92
C GLU A 101 -7.10 5.07 49.33
N LYS A 102 -8.11 4.49 49.98
CA LYS A 102 -8.36 4.56 51.42
C LYS A 102 -9.32 3.44 51.81
N ALA A 103 -8.89 2.22 51.69
CA ALA A 103 -9.62 1.09 52.27
C ALA A 103 -8.66 -0.05 52.59
N ALA A 104 -7.67 0.23 53.40
CA ALA A 104 -6.91 -0.83 54.06
C ALA A 104 -6.99 -0.75 55.60
N SER A 105 -7.87 0.04 56.17
CA SER A 105 -7.99 0.15 57.65
C SER A 105 -9.40 -0.01 58.26
N ASP A 106 -10.47 -0.11 57.46
CA ASP A 106 -11.83 -0.12 58.04
C ASP A 106 -12.69 -1.32 57.58
N PHE A 107 -12.23 -2.53 57.94
CA PHE A 107 -13.06 -3.74 57.92
C PHE A 107 -13.56 -4.09 59.32
N ALA A 108 -13.94 -3.10 60.11
CA ALA A 108 -14.63 -3.30 61.37
C ALA A 108 -15.44 -2.05 61.67
N ASP A 109 -16.69 -1.97 61.21
CA ASP A 109 -17.82 -1.23 61.71
C ASP A 109 -18.74 -0.73 60.57
N ALA A 110 -19.55 -1.61 60.02
CA ALA A 110 -20.64 -1.20 59.14
C ALA A 110 -21.88 -2.05 59.37
N ALA A 111 -22.43 -1.95 60.55
CA ALA A 111 -23.80 -2.33 60.84
C ALA A 111 -24.47 -1.17 61.58
N ASP A 112 -24.68 -0.07 60.92
CA ASP A 112 -25.77 0.86 61.21
C ASP A 112 -25.57 2.20 60.49
N ARG A 113 -26.30 2.41 59.39
CA ARG A 113 -26.76 3.72 58.93
C ARG A 113 -27.53 3.57 57.62
N ARG A 114 -28.82 3.56 57.76
CA ARG A 114 -29.78 3.88 56.73
C ARG A 114 -29.84 5.39 56.56
N ASP A 115 -30.11 5.79 55.31
CA ASP A 115 -30.53 7.13 54.88
C ASP A 115 -29.46 8.23 54.82
N GLU A 116 -28.74 8.29 53.68
CA GLU A 116 -28.32 9.57 53.11
C GLU A 116 -28.29 9.47 51.56
N ALA A 117 -29.08 10.36 50.93
CA ALA A 117 -29.13 10.52 49.47
C ALA A 117 -27.78 10.98 48.90
N PRO A 118 -27.37 10.55 47.69
CA PRO A 118 -26.09 10.91 47.11
C PRO A 118 -26.03 12.40 46.78
N SER A 119 -25.11 13.11 47.45
CA SER A 119 -24.83 14.53 47.24
C SER A 119 -24.27 14.77 45.82
N ARG A 120 -24.89 15.74 45.15
CA ARG A 120 -24.44 16.30 43.88
C ARG A 120 -23.01 16.86 44.00
N MET A 121 -22.03 16.22 43.40
CA MET A 121 -20.72 16.85 43.15
C MET A 121 -20.82 17.78 41.95
N ARG A 122 -20.77 19.08 42.21
CA ARG A 122 -20.40 20.11 41.23
C ARG A 122 -18.87 20.16 41.11
N GLY A 123 -18.36 20.16 39.89
CA GLY A 123 -17.02 20.69 39.61
C GLY A 123 -16.01 19.70 39.09
N ALA A 124 -15.94 19.57 37.77
CA ALA A 124 -14.77 19.52 36.90
C ALA A 124 -15.31 19.46 35.46
N GLU A 125 -14.82 20.31 34.59
CA GLU A 125 -15.16 20.35 33.16
C GLU A 125 -15.02 18.96 32.57
N GLN A 126 -16.14 18.26 32.50
CA GLN A 126 -16.28 17.01 31.78
C GLN A 126 -16.62 17.42 30.37
N GLU A 127 -15.73 17.19 29.39
CA GLU A 127 -16.14 17.16 28.00
C GLU A 127 -17.30 16.19 27.87
N ASN A 128 -18.52 16.74 27.79
CA ASN A 128 -19.76 15.98 27.63
C ASN A 128 -19.79 15.42 26.22
N LEU A 129 -19.26 14.21 26.06
CA LEU A 129 -19.31 13.45 24.79
C LEU A 129 -20.75 13.26 24.27
N LEU A 130 -21.77 13.46 25.13
CA LEU A 130 -23.19 13.28 24.84
C LEU A 130 -24.01 14.54 25.16
N GLU A 131 -23.72 15.68 24.52
CA GLU A 131 -24.56 16.87 24.63
C GLU A 131 -25.91 16.69 23.91
N PRO A 132 -27.03 17.17 24.46
CA PRO A 132 -28.33 17.12 23.80
C PRO A 132 -28.35 18.00 22.53
N GLY A 133 -29.12 17.60 21.51
CA GLY A 133 -29.29 18.37 20.28
C GLY A 133 -29.38 17.50 19.02
N GLU A 134 -29.40 18.15 17.87
CA GLU A 134 -29.38 17.49 16.57
C GLU A 134 -28.02 16.86 16.32
N ILE A 135 -28.01 15.60 15.88
CA ILE A 135 -26.83 14.90 15.41
C ILE A 135 -26.84 14.93 13.90
N VAL A 136 -25.86 15.61 13.31
CA VAL A 136 -25.65 15.56 11.85
C VAL A 136 -25.17 14.18 11.45
N CYS A 137 -26.09 13.33 11.00
CA CYS A 137 -25.79 11.96 10.63
C CYS A 137 -25.40 11.88 9.15
N LEU A 138 -24.09 11.90 8.86
CA LEU A 138 -23.53 11.91 7.51
C LEU A 138 -23.86 10.62 6.71
N SER A 139 -24.12 9.53 7.41
CA SER A 139 -24.58 8.26 6.82
C SER A 139 -25.84 7.77 7.51
N PHE A 140 -26.96 8.44 7.24
CA PHE A 140 -28.25 8.10 7.82
C PHE A 140 -28.71 6.67 7.50
N ALA A 141 -28.41 6.17 6.29
CA ALA A 141 -28.70 4.77 5.93
C ALA A 141 -28.00 3.76 6.85
N SER A 142 -26.72 3.99 7.18
CA SER A 142 -25.98 3.15 8.13
C SER A 142 -26.56 3.24 9.54
N CYS A 143 -26.94 4.44 9.96
CA CYS A 143 -27.63 4.65 11.24
C CYS A 143 -28.91 3.79 11.33
N VAL A 144 -29.75 3.84 10.30
CA VAL A 144 -31.02 3.06 10.25
C VAL A 144 -30.72 1.56 10.24
N THR A 145 -29.78 1.08 9.45
CA THR A 145 -29.39 -0.34 9.41
C THR A 145 -28.95 -0.86 10.78
N MET A 146 -28.16 -0.07 11.52
CA MET A 146 -27.72 -0.43 12.87
C MET A 146 -28.91 -0.43 13.87
N LEU A 147 -29.81 0.54 13.78
CA LEU A 147 -31.03 0.59 14.61
C LEU A 147 -31.99 -0.57 14.27
N GLU A 148 -32.14 -0.94 13.01
CA GLU A 148 -32.91 -2.12 12.58
C GLU A 148 -32.35 -3.39 13.20
N ALA A 149 -31.04 -3.60 13.11
CA ALA A 149 -30.38 -4.76 13.72
C ALA A 149 -30.58 -4.79 15.25
N LEU A 150 -30.49 -3.66 15.94
CA LEU A 150 -30.77 -3.58 17.38
C LEU A 150 -32.25 -3.87 17.69
N TYR A 151 -33.18 -3.37 16.86
CA TYR A 151 -34.60 -3.59 17.05
C TYR A 151 -35.01 -5.03 16.82
N GLU A 152 -34.43 -5.71 15.83
CA GLU A 152 -34.68 -7.14 15.56
C GLU A 152 -34.22 -8.01 16.74
N HIS A 153 -33.08 -7.68 17.37
CA HIS A 153 -32.50 -8.42 18.49
C HIS A 153 -32.86 -7.88 19.87
N ARG A 154 -33.91 -7.06 19.98
CA ARG A 154 -34.32 -6.38 21.24
C ARG A 154 -34.84 -7.31 22.34
N ARG A 155 -35.07 -8.57 22.05
CA ARG A 155 -35.54 -9.59 23.01
C ARG A 155 -34.65 -10.81 22.93
N PRO A 156 -33.43 -10.75 23.48
CA PRO A 156 -32.54 -11.89 23.46
C PRO A 156 -33.09 -13.04 24.28
N ALA A 157 -33.02 -14.26 23.75
CA ALA A 157 -33.47 -15.48 24.40
C ALA A 157 -32.34 -16.18 25.18
N THR A 158 -31.09 -15.87 24.85
CA THR A 158 -29.90 -16.50 25.43
C THR A 158 -28.90 -15.44 25.92
N GLU A 159 -28.00 -15.83 26.82
CA GLU A 159 -26.92 -14.98 27.31
C GLU A 159 -26.00 -14.50 26.18
N PHE A 160 -25.74 -15.38 25.20
CA PHE A 160 -24.95 -15.02 24.03
C PHE A 160 -25.62 -13.94 23.16
N GLU A 161 -26.94 -14.04 22.94
CA GLU A 161 -27.70 -13.02 22.21
C GLU A 161 -27.75 -11.69 22.98
N SER A 162 -27.79 -11.74 24.30
CA SER A 162 -27.71 -10.55 25.17
C SER A 162 -26.36 -9.86 24.98
N PHE A 163 -25.28 -10.62 24.98
CA PHE A 163 -23.94 -10.10 24.76
C PHE A 163 -23.77 -9.54 23.35
N ASP A 164 -24.27 -10.23 22.32
CA ASP A 164 -24.23 -9.75 20.93
C ASP A 164 -25.02 -8.44 20.76
N SER A 165 -26.20 -8.33 21.39
CA SER A 165 -26.98 -7.10 21.42
C SER A 165 -26.24 -5.95 22.11
N TYR A 166 -25.52 -6.23 23.20
CA TYR A 166 -24.66 -5.27 23.89
C TYR A 166 -23.53 -4.77 22.97
N VAL A 167 -22.83 -5.67 22.30
CA VAL A 167 -21.74 -5.31 21.34
C VAL A 167 -22.28 -4.43 20.22
N ARG A 168 -23.41 -4.79 19.59
CA ARG A 168 -24.09 -3.98 18.57
C ARG A 168 -24.45 -2.58 19.05
N PHE A 169 -24.90 -2.47 20.30
CA PHE A 169 -25.21 -1.19 20.89
C PHE A 169 -23.95 -0.32 21.11
N GLN A 170 -22.83 -0.90 21.57
CA GLN A 170 -21.58 -0.18 21.70
C GLN A 170 -21.05 0.29 20.32
N GLU A 171 -21.21 -0.51 19.28
CA GLU A 171 -20.86 -0.12 17.90
C GLU A 171 -21.73 1.03 17.41
N PHE A 172 -23.02 1.00 17.68
CA PHE A 172 -23.93 2.10 17.35
C PHE A 172 -23.57 3.40 18.09
N LEU A 173 -23.27 3.33 19.39
CA LEU A 173 -22.81 4.51 20.15
C LEU A 173 -21.49 5.06 19.58
N ARG A 174 -20.53 4.19 19.30
CA ARG A 174 -19.27 4.60 18.65
C ARG A 174 -19.54 5.33 17.34
N PHE A 175 -20.44 4.79 16.54
CA PHE A 175 -20.87 5.44 15.28
C PHE A 175 -21.46 6.83 15.54
N LEU A 176 -22.39 6.99 16.49
CA LEU A 176 -23.00 8.29 16.82
C LEU A 176 -21.99 9.32 17.33
N LEU A 177 -21.05 8.91 18.18
CA LEU A 177 -19.98 9.77 18.68
C LEU A 177 -19.06 10.23 17.56
N GLN A 178 -18.76 9.35 16.59
CA GLN A 178 -18.00 9.69 15.39
C GLN A 178 -18.77 10.70 14.52
N GLN A 179 -20.08 10.51 14.31
CA GLN A 179 -20.91 11.45 13.55
C GLN A 179 -20.94 12.83 14.20
N ARG A 180 -20.99 12.88 15.52
CA ARG A 180 -21.03 14.12 16.28
C ARG A 180 -19.68 14.85 16.25
N ALA A 181 -18.60 14.14 16.52
CA ALA A 181 -17.24 14.66 16.35
C ALA A 181 -17.05 15.20 14.92
N ALA A 182 -17.72 14.60 13.93
CA ALA A 182 -17.78 15.06 12.56
C ALA A 182 -18.62 16.34 12.35
N GLY A 183 -19.61 16.63 13.14
CA GLY A 183 -20.53 17.78 12.98
C GLY A 183 -20.17 19.03 13.82
N SER A 184 -19.36 18.93 14.86
CA SER A 184 -19.19 19.99 15.87
C SER A 184 -17.91 20.83 15.76
N GLY A 185 -17.02 20.55 14.84
CA GLY A 185 -15.82 21.35 14.60
C GLY A 185 -15.59 21.57 13.13
N GLY A 186 -15.01 22.69 12.74
CA GLY A 186 -14.56 22.95 11.37
C GLY A 186 -13.65 21.80 10.90
N HIS A 187 -14.26 20.76 10.35
CA HIS A 187 -13.55 19.53 9.98
C HIS A 187 -12.53 19.87 8.92
N ASP A 188 -11.28 19.56 9.22
CA ASP A 188 -10.28 19.41 8.17
C ASP A 188 -10.78 18.31 7.21
N PRO A 189 -11.19 18.66 5.98
CA PRO A 189 -11.66 17.69 5.01
C PRO A 189 -10.68 16.54 4.78
N MET A 190 -9.39 16.75 5.08
CA MET A 190 -8.34 15.76 4.97
C MET A 190 -8.45 14.71 6.08
N GLN A 191 -8.79 15.11 7.31
CA GLN A 191 -9.02 14.17 8.40
C GLN A 191 -10.24 13.27 8.17
N ALA A 192 -11.31 13.81 7.56
CA ALA A 192 -12.48 13.02 7.17
C ALA A 192 -12.12 11.97 6.10
N VAL A 193 -11.26 12.32 5.15
CA VAL A 193 -10.70 11.38 4.16
C VAL A 193 -9.84 10.33 4.83
N GLU A 194 -8.98 10.67 5.78
CA GLU A 194 -8.15 9.70 6.52
C GLU A 194 -9.01 8.69 7.28
N SER A 195 -10.06 9.16 7.93
CA SER A 195 -11.04 8.27 8.61
C SER A 195 -11.71 7.33 7.62
N SER A 196 -12.08 7.80 6.42
CA SER A 196 -12.67 6.96 5.38
C SER A 196 -11.71 5.88 4.85
N ILE A 197 -10.39 6.15 4.82
CA ILE A 197 -9.38 5.15 4.44
C ILE A 197 -9.38 3.98 5.42
N ALA A 198 -9.49 4.25 6.73
CA ALA A 198 -9.60 3.20 7.74
C ALA A 198 -10.89 2.38 7.53
N VAL A 199 -12.03 3.05 7.31
CA VAL A 199 -13.31 2.38 7.03
C VAL A 199 -13.22 1.48 5.79
N ILE A 200 -12.57 1.92 4.71
CA ILE A 200 -12.37 1.09 3.51
C ILE A 200 -11.54 -0.15 3.84
N ARG A 201 -10.49 -0.03 4.64
CA ARG A 201 -9.62 -1.15 5.04
C ARG A 201 -10.35 -2.18 5.88
N ASP A 202 -11.16 -1.73 6.83
CA ASP A 202 -11.87 -2.60 7.75
C ASP A 202 -13.08 -3.28 7.08
N ASN A 203 -13.75 -2.57 6.15
CA ASN A 203 -15.00 -3.00 5.53
C ASN A 203 -14.85 -3.30 4.03
N TYR A 204 -13.68 -3.75 3.56
CA TYR A 204 -13.40 -3.98 2.13
C TYR A 204 -14.33 -5.03 1.48
N ARG A 205 -14.94 -5.93 2.26
CA ARG A 205 -15.87 -6.95 1.76
C ARG A 205 -17.22 -6.37 1.34
N SER A 206 -17.66 -5.31 1.99
CA SER A 206 -18.97 -4.71 1.71
C SER A 206 -18.98 -3.93 0.40
N THR A 207 -20.17 -3.81 -0.21
CA THR A 207 -20.34 -2.97 -1.39
C THR A 207 -20.21 -1.50 -0.98
N GLN A 208 -19.18 -0.84 -1.48
CA GLN A 208 -18.91 0.57 -1.22
C GLN A 208 -18.99 1.35 -2.54
N THR A 209 -19.66 2.50 -2.48
CA THR A 209 -19.71 3.46 -3.60
C THR A 209 -18.97 4.74 -3.23
N VAL A 210 -18.47 5.44 -4.23
CA VAL A 210 -17.78 6.73 -3.99
C VAL A 210 -18.73 7.73 -3.36
N GLU A 211 -20.00 7.70 -3.77
CA GLU A 211 -21.06 8.55 -3.22
C GLU A 211 -21.29 8.27 -1.73
N GLY A 212 -21.37 7.00 -1.36
CA GLY A 212 -21.52 6.57 0.05
C GLY A 212 -20.34 6.98 0.92
N LEU A 213 -19.11 6.79 0.41
CA LEU A 213 -17.89 7.19 1.12
C LEU A 213 -17.76 8.71 1.24
N ALA A 214 -18.09 9.46 0.20
CA ALA A 214 -18.08 10.91 0.22
C ALA A 214 -19.13 11.46 1.21
N SER A 215 -20.35 10.91 1.18
CA SER A 215 -21.42 11.26 2.11
C SER A 215 -21.01 10.97 3.56
N ALA A 216 -20.41 9.80 3.82
CA ALA A 216 -19.90 9.44 5.15
C ALA A 216 -18.76 10.37 5.63
N ALA A 217 -18.00 10.96 4.71
CA ALA A 217 -16.97 11.94 4.99
C ALA A 217 -17.51 13.40 5.06
N GLY A 218 -18.81 13.62 4.86
CA GLY A 218 -19.41 14.97 4.82
C GLY A 218 -18.94 15.83 3.66
N LEU A 219 -18.52 15.21 2.57
CA LEU A 219 -17.95 15.89 1.41
C LEU A 219 -18.77 15.61 0.16
N ASP A 220 -18.78 16.56 -0.79
CA ASP A 220 -19.23 16.25 -2.13
C ASP A 220 -18.29 15.25 -2.83
N ARG A 221 -18.83 14.49 -3.79
CA ARG A 221 -18.11 13.42 -4.50
C ARG A 221 -16.79 13.88 -5.13
N TRP A 222 -16.77 15.08 -5.72
CA TRP A 222 -15.61 15.60 -6.43
C TRP A 222 -14.50 16.01 -5.47
N LYS A 223 -14.86 16.73 -4.42
CA LYS A 223 -13.93 17.16 -3.36
C LYS A 223 -13.35 15.95 -2.65
N TYR A 224 -14.20 14.97 -2.26
CA TYR A 224 -13.78 13.72 -1.66
C TYR A 224 -12.78 12.97 -2.55
N SER A 225 -13.14 12.70 -3.82
CA SER A 225 -12.28 11.94 -4.75
C SER A 225 -10.94 12.63 -4.99
N ARG A 226 -10.91 13.97 -5.06
CA ARG A 226 -9.70 14.76 -5.22
C ARG A 226 -8.79 14.63 -3.99
N LEU A 227 -9.31 14.89 -2.79
CA LEU A 227 -8.56 14.80 -1.54
C LEU A 227 -8.08 13.38 -1.26
N PHE A 228 -8.92 12.38 -1.54
CA PHE A 228 -8.55 10.98 -1.41
C PHE A 228 -7.37 10.62 -2.33
N LYS A 229 -7.40 11.08 -3.60
CA LYS A 229 -6.31 10.86 -4.55
C LYS A 229 -5.05 11.62 -4.14
N GLU A 230 -5.18 12.84 -3.64
CA GLU A 230 -4.06 13.62 -3.10
C GLU A 230 -3.38 12.87 -1.94
N ARG A 231 -4.17 12.28 -1.03
CA ARG A 231 -3.66 11.57 0.15
C ARG A 231 -3.10 10.18 -0.15
N THR A 232 -3.70 9.42 -1.08
CA THR A 232 -3.38 8.00 -1.34
C THR A 232 -2.72 7.74 -2.69
N GLY A 233 -2.65 8.73 -3.56
CA GLY A 233 -2.17 8.60 -4.94
C GLY A 233 -3.17 7.93 -5.90
N THR A 234 -4.31 7.39 -5.41
CA THR A 234 -5.26 6.59 -6.20
C THR A 234 -6.71 6.99 -5.94
N THR A 235 -7.64 6.58 -6.81
CA THR A 235 -9.06 6.78 -6.55
C THR A 235 -9.57 5.87 -5.43
N PRO A 236 -10.68 6.22 -4.74
CA PRO A 236 -11.24 5.38 -3.66
C PRO A 236 -11.55 3.95 -4.09
N LEU A 237 -12.13 3.75 -5.28
CA LEU A 237 -12.45 2.42 -5.80
C LEU A 237 -11.21 1.63 -6.22
N ASP A 238 -10.18 2.27 -6.76
CA ASP A 238 -8.92 1.59 -7.07
C ASP A 238 -8.19 1.21 -5.80
N PHE A 239 -8.25 2.04 -4.76
CA PHE A 239 -7.72 1.73 -3.44
C PHE A 239 -8.42 0.51 -2.82
N LEU A 240 -9.76 0.47 -2.83
CA LEU A 240 -10.56 -0.68 -2.39
C LEU A 240 -10.21 -1.94 -3.19
N ASN A 241 -10.17 -1.84 -4.52
CA ASN A 241 -9.82 -2.97 -5.37
C ASN A 241 -8.41 -3.48 -5.10
N ARG A 242 -7.44 -2.62 -4.82
CA ARG A 242 -6.09 -3.02 -4.44
C ARG A 242 -6.08 -3.86 -3.16
N ILE A 243 -6.82 -3.45 -2.13
CA ILE A 243 -6.97 -4.23 -0.89
C ILE A 243 -7.57 -5.61 -1.19
N ARG A 244 -8.64 -5.66 -1.98
CA ARG A 244 -9.30 -6.91 -2.38
C ARG A 244 -8.39 -7.84 -3.17
N ILE A 245 -7.57 -7.30 -4.08
CA ILE A 245 -6.58 -8.06 -4.84
C ILE A 245 -5.49 -8.62 -3.92
N GLU A 246 -4.97 -7.84 -2.97
CA GLU A 246 -3.98 -8.35 -2.01
C GLU A 246 -4.58 -9.46 -1.12
N ARG A 247 -5.85 -9.34 -0.74
CA ARG A 247 -6.54 -10.44 -0.04
C ARG A 247 -6.69 -11.68 -0.93
N THR A 248 -7.05 -11.49 -2.20
CA THR A 248 -7.14 -12.57 -3.19
C THR A 248 -5.82 -13.30 -3.34
N LYS A 249 -4.69 -12.58 -3.48
CA LYS A 249 -3.35 -13.18 -3.56
C LYS A 249 -3.09 -14.12 -2.38
N ARG A 250 -3.39 -13.66 -1.16
CA ARG A 250 -3.21 -14.49 0.05
C ARG A 250 -4.08 -15.75 0.02
N LEU A 251 -5.36 -15.63 -0.34
CA LEU A 251 -6.26 -16.77 -0.41
C LEU A 251 -5.84 -17.77 -1.49
N LEU A 252 -5.40 -17.31 -2.66
CA LEU A 252 -4.90 -18.15 -3.75
C LEU A 252 -3.71 -19.03 -3.31
N VAL A 253 -2.85 -18.51 -2.44
CA VAL A 253 -1.67 -19.22 -1.93
C VAL A 253 -2.01 -20.13 -0.76
N LEU A 254 -2.88 -19.68 0.15
CA LEU A 254 -3.14 -20.36 1.42
C LEU A 254 -4.25 -21.40 1.37
N THR A 255 -5.19 -21.31 0.39
CA THR A 255 -6.36 -22.19 0.31
C THR A 255 -6.47 -22.89 -1.03
N GLU A 256 -7.20 -24.02 -1.06
CA GLU A 256 -7.58 -24.74 -2.29
C GLU A 256 -8.94 -24.29 -2.83
N ASP A 257 -9.53 -23.26 -2.24
CA ASP A 257 -10.88 -22.83 -2.57
C ASP A 257 -11.03 -22.49 -4.06
N PRO A 258 -12.18 -22.76 -4.65
CA PRO A 258 -12.49 -22.36 -6.01
C PRO A 258 -12.50 -20.83 -6.12
N LEU A 259 -12.24 -20.32 -7.32
CA LEU A 259 -12.15 -18.88 -7.55
C LEU A 259 -13.43 -18.12 -7.19
N SER A 260 -14.58 -18.78 -7.34
CA SER A 260 -15.90 -18.25 -6.92
C SER A 260 -15.97 -17.98 -5.41
N GLY A 261 -15.49 -18.92 -4.59
CA GLY A 261 -15.42 -18.75 -3.13
C GLY A 261 -14.45 -17.64 -2.74
N ILE A 262 -13.25 -17.65 -3.33
CA ILE A 262 -12.24 -16.59 -3.12
C ILE A 262 -12.79 -15.20 -3.51
N ALA A 263 -13.59 -15.11 -4.58
CA ALA A 263 -14.21 -13.85 -4.98
C ALA A 263 -15.09 -13.27 -3.87
N GLY A 264 -15.97 -14.09 -3.29
CA GLY A 264 -16.81 -13.70 -2.16
C GLY A 264 -16.01 -13.27 -0.93
N ASP A 265 -15.01 -14.07 -0.54
CA ASP A 265 -14.15 -13.80 0.62
C ASP A 265 -13.27 -12.55 0.46
N ALA A 266 -12.93 -12.21 -0.75
CA ALA A 266 -12.20 -10.99 -1.08
C ALA A 266 -13.11 -9.77 -1.32
N GLY A 267 -14.44 -9.93 -1.26
CA GLY A 267 -15.43 -8.87 -1.43
C GLY A 267 -15.76 -8.52 -2.88
N PHE A 268 -15.50 -9.44 -3.83
CA PHE A 268 -15.93 -9.28 -5.23
C PHE A 268 -17.29 -9.92 -5.46
N ASN A 269 -18.14 -9.29 -6.25
CA ASN A 269 -19.50 -9.77 -6.52
C ASN A 269 -19.54 -11.07 -7.32
N ASN A 270 -18.50 -11.32 -8.16
CA ASN A 270 -18.39 -12.56 -8.92
C ASN A 270 -16.95 -12.81 -9.39
N GLU A 271 -16.66 -14.05 -9.76
CA GLU A 271 -15.34 -14.51 -10.20
C GLU A 271 -14.85 -13.88 -11.52
N TYR A 272 -15.77 -13.52 -12.44
CA TYR A 272 -15.41 -12.90 -13.73
C TYR A 272 -14.84 -11.50 -13.51
N TYR A 273 -15.48 -10.73 -12.64
CA TYR A 273 -15.00 -9.40 -12.28
C TYR A 273 -13.68 -9.49 -11.52
N LEU A 274 -13.56 -10.43 -10.57
CA LEU A 274 -12.29 -10.71 -9.89
C LEU A 274 -11.19 -11.04 -10.90
N ASN A 275 -11.41 -12.01 -11.80
CA ASN A 275 -10.42 -12.45 -12.80
C ASN A 275 -9.94 -11.29 -13.67
N ARG A 276 -10.87 -10.48 -14.17
CA ARG A 276 -10.56 -9.29 -14.97
C ARG A 276 -9.72 -8.28 -14.18
N ARG A 277 -10.15 -7.91 -12.96
CA ARG A 277 -9.44 -6.93 -12.12
C ARG A 277 -8.10 -7.45 -11.66
N PHE A 278 -8.01 -8.72 -11.28
CA PHE A 278 -6.76 -9.36 -10.89
C PHE A 278 -5.76 -9.30 -12.05
N LYS A 279 -6.16 -9.73 -13.26
CA LYS A 279 -5.29 -9.67 -14.44
C LYS A 279 -4.87 -8.24 -14.78
N GLN A 280 -5.75 -7.25 -14.66
CA GLN A 280 -5.40 -5.84 -14.87
C GLN A 280 -4.38 -5.31 -13.84
N THR A 281 -4.47 -5.75 -12.58
CA THR A 281 -3.64 -5.23 -11.49
C THR A 281 -2.33 -6.00 -11.35
N VAL A 282 -2.39 -7.33 -11.41
CA VAL A 282 -1.24 -8.23 -11.21
C VAL A 282 -0.52 -8.52 -12.51
N GLY A 283 -1.27 -8.60 -13.63
CA GLY A 283 -0.78 -8.87 -14.98
C GLY A 283 -0.97 -10.30 -15.44
N ILE A 284 -1.23 -11.24 -14.53
CA ILE A 284 -1.54 -12.65 -14.83
C ILE A 284 -2.87 -13.05 -14.22
N THR A 285 -3.42 -14.20 -14.64
CA THR A 285 -4.68 -14.70 -14.10
C THR A 285 -4.51 -15.23 -12.67
N PRO A 286 -5.59 -15.27 -11.85
CA PRO A 286 -5.55 -15.88 -10.52
C PRO A 286 -5.06 -17.32 -10.53
N GLY A 287 -5.49 -18.14 -11.51
CA GLY A 287 -5.05 -19.51 -11.65
C GLY A 287 -3.56 -19.63 -11.94
N GLN A 288 -3.02 -18.77 -12.82
CA GLN A 288 -1.58 -18.72 -13.06
C GLN A 288 -0.81 -18.26 -11.82
N TYR A 289 -1.33 -17.25 -11.10
CA TYR A 289 -0.72 -16.78 -9.86
C TYR A 289 -0.64 -17.91 -8.82
N ARG A 290 -1.73 -18.68 -8.62
CA ARG A 290 -1.76 -19.83 -7.72
C ARG A 290 -0.71 -20.87 -8.12
N ARG A 291 -0.63 -21.23 -9.40
CA ARG A 291 0.34 -22.20 -9.92
C ARG A 291 1.78 -21.74 -9.66
N ASN A 292 2.11 -20.52 -10.01
CA ASN A 292 3.45 -19.96 -9.85
C ASN A 292 3.93 -19.94 -8.39
N HIS A 293 3.01 -19.94 -7.43
CA HIS A 293 3.34 -19.91 -5.99
C HIS A 293 3.41 -21.29 -5.34
N ARG A 294 2.94 -22.34 -6.00
CA ARG A 294 2.84 -23.68 -5.41
C ARG A 294 3.68 -24.75 -6.09
N GLU A 295 3.97 -24.56 -7.36
CA GLU A 295 4.67 -25.53 -8.19
C GLU A 295 6.08 -25.04 -8.53
N HIS A 296 6.97 -25.96 -8.91
CA HIS A 296 8.25 -25.60 -9.54
C HIS A 296 7.99 -25.15 -10.97
N VAL A 297 7.77 -23.86 -11.15
CA VAL A 297 7.42 -23.25 -12.44
C VAL A 297 8.63 -23.22 -13.35
N ARG A 298 8.48 -23.76 -14.56
CA ARG A 298 9.45 -23.70 -15.63
C ARG A 298 9.38 -22.33 -16.31
N VAL A 299 10.32 -21.44 -15.97
CA VAL A 299 10.30 -20.04 -16.41
C VAL A 299 11.29 -19.80 -17.54
N PHE A 300 10.82 -19.13 -18.59
CA PHE A 300 11.67 -18.51 -19.60
C PHE A 300 11.61 -16.99 -19.44
N ALA A 301 12.77 -16.33 -19.32
CA ALA A 301 12.83 -14.90 -19.05
C ALA A 301 14.05 -14.24 -19.70
N PRO A 302 14.05 -14.10 -21.04
CA PRO A 302 15.19 -13.53 -21.76
C PRO A 302 15.50 -12.10 -21.28
N CYS A 303 16.77 -11.82 -21.05
CA CYS A 303 17.31 -10.59 -20.47
C CYS A 303 16.95 -10.33 -18.99
N LEU A 304 16.18 -11.21 -18.35
CA LEU A 304 15.79 -11.11 -16.94
C LEU A 304 16.31 -12.29 -16.10
N GLU A 305 17.19 -13.12 -16.65
CA GLU A 305 17.79 -14.30 -16.00
C GLU A 305 18.51 -13.92 -14.70
N ASP A 306 19.15 -12.76 -14.66
CA ASP A 306 19.81 -12.20 -13.48
C ASP A 306 18.87 -12.16 -12.28
N PHE A 307 17.65 -11.66 -12.48
CA PHE A 307 16.61 -11.60 -11.43
C PHE A 307 16.08 -12.97 -11.03
N LEU A 308 15.96 -13.90 -12.00
CA LEU A 308 15.54 -15.27 -11.69
C LEU A 308 16.57 -15.98 -10.81
N LEU A 309 17.85 -15.91 -11.18
CA LEU A 309 18.93 -16.53 -10.41
C LEU A 309 19.06 -15.92 -9.02
N ALA A 310 18.93 -14.60 -8.89
CA ALA A 310 18.89 -13.94 -7.58
C ALA A 310 17.76 -14.46 -6.69
N LEU A 311 16.64 -14.89 -7.28
CA LEU A 311 15.50 -15.51 -6.60
C LEU A 311 15.62 -17.04 -6.48
N GLU A 312 16.78 -17.62 -6.82
CA GLU A 312 17.04 -19.06 -6.83
C GLU A 312 16.12 -19.84 -7.80
N ILE A 313 15.83 -19.24 -8.95
CA ILE A 313 15.06 -19.86 -10.03
C ILE A 313 15.97 -19.99 -11.25
N THR A 314 16.23 -21.23 -11.66
CA THR A 314 16.96 -21.49 -12.91
C THR A 314 16.01 -21.36 -14.10
N PRO A 315 16.28 -20.51 -15.10
CA PRO A 315 15.47 -20.42 -16.30
C PRO A 315 15.56 -21.71 -17.13
N VAL A 316 14.53 -22.02 -17.92
CA VAL A 316 14.52 -23.19 -18.80
C VAL A 316 15.47 -23.06 -20.00
N MET A 317 15.72 -21.83 -20.43
CA MET A 317 16.73 -21.48 -21.45
C MET A 317 17.34 -20.15 -21.10
N GLN A 318 18.61 -19.96 -21.46
CA GLN A 318 19.32 -18.69 -21.33
C GLN A 318 19.35 -17.92 -22.64
N TRP A 319 19.24 -16.62 -22.56
CA TRP A 319 19.33 -15.70 -23.68
C TRP A 319 20.72 -15.75 -24.33
N TYR A 320 20.72 -15.74 -25.66
CA TYR A 320 21.91 -15.64 -26.48
C TYR A 320 21.63 -14.74 -27.69
N SER A 321 22.64 -14.03 -28.13
CA SER A 321 22.61 -13.29 -29.40
C SER A 321 23.95 -13.47 -30.11
N GLU A 322 23.92 -13.74 -31.42
CA GLU A 322 25.11 -13.97 -32.23
C GLU A 322 26.16 -12.85 -32.06
N GLY A 323 25.72 -11.59 -31.98
CA GLY A 323 26.64 -10.45 -31.84
C GLY A 323 27.20 -10.23 -30.44
N TRP A 324 26.51 -10.70 -29.37
CA TRP A 324 26.91 -10.42 -27.99
C TRP A 324 27.31 -11.64 -27.17
N GLY A 325 26.92 -12.84 -27.61
CA GLY A 325 27.10 -14.05 -26.86
C GLY A 325 26.00 -14.26 -25.82
N LYS A 326 26.34 -14.87 -24.70
CA LYS A 326 25.46 -15.13 -23.54
C LYS A 326 26.01 -14.47 -22.29
N GLN A 327 25.17 -14.41 -21.24
CA GLN A 327 25.52 -13.78 -19.98
C GLN A 327 26.39 -14.73 -19.10
N ASP A 328 27.67 -14.91 -19.47
CA ASP A 328 28.58 -15.86 -18.81
C ASP A 328 28.78 -15.58 -17.31
N TYR A 329 28.64 -14.32 -16.87
CA TYR A 329 28.74 -13.94 -15.46
C TYR A 329 27.67 -14.60 -14.57
N LEU A 330 26.59 -15.12 -15.16
CA LEU A 330 25.50 -15.80 -14.44
C LEU A 330 25.81 -17.28 -14.14
N GLY A 331 26.84 -17.85 -14.74
CA GLY A 331 27.25 -19.22 -14.46
C GLY A 331 26.26 -20.30 -14.93
N MET A 332 25.44 -20.05 -15.92
CA MET A 332 24.40 -20.95 -16.44
C MET A 332 24.92 -21.96 -17.48
N GLY A 333 26.07 -22.58 -17.26
CA GLY A 333 26.72 -23.44 -18.25
C GLY A 333 25.86 -24.58 -18.80
N ASP A 334 25.02 -25.18 -17.92
CA ASP A 334 24.18 -26.34 -18.26
C ASP A 334 22.79 -25.98 -18.80
N VAL A 335 22.41 -24.67 -18.78
CA VAL A 335 21.11 -24.21 -19.28
C VAL A 335 21.14 -24.08 -20.80
N PRO A 336 20.18 -24.68 -21.53
CA PRO A 336 20.10 -24.57 -22.99
C PRO A 336 20.05 -23.12 -23.47
N VAL A 337 20.65 -22.84 -24.62
CA VAL A 337 20.71 -21.51 -25.19
C VAL A 337 19.49 -21.25 -26.08
N PHE A 338 18.87 -20.08 -25.92
CA PHE A 338 17.86 -19.55 -26.83
C PHE A 338 18.44 -18.39 -27.64
N ASP A 339 18.66 -18.63 -28.93
CA ASP A 339 19.16 -17.60 -29.85
C ASP A 339 18.02 -16.68 -30.29
N VAL A 340 18.08 -15.44 -29.86
CA VAL A 340 17.08 -14.43 -30.23
C VAL A 340 17.27 -13.89 -31.64
N SER A 341 18.42 -14.16 -32.28
CA SER A 341 18.79 -13.66 -33.61
C SER A 341 18.11 -14.44 -34.73
N ASP A 342 17.79 -15.72 -34.51
CA ASP A 342 17.16 -16.59 -35.52
C ASP A 342 15.63 -16.45 -35.60
N GLY A 343 15.03 -15.83 -34.60
CA GLY A 343 13.57 -15.62 -34.49
C GLY A 343 12.75 -16.91 -34.29
N SER A 344 13.41 -18.09 -34.18
CA SER A 344 12.77 -19.38 -34.04
C SER A 344 12.35 -19.65 -32.59
N LEU A 345 11.09 -20.08 -32.38
CA LEU A 345 10.57 -20.51 -31.07
C LEU A 345 10.59 -22.04 -30.92
N GLU A 346 11.17 -22.77 -31.86
CA GLU A 346 11.13 -24.24 -31.85
C GLU A 346 11.86 -24.83 -30.63
N GLY A 347 13.04 -24.34 -30.32
CA GLY A 347 13.79 -24.74 -29.11
C GLY A 347 13.01 -24.50 -27.84
N LEU A 348 12.40 -23.31 -27.71
CA LEU A 348 11.59 -22.94 -26.55
C LEU A 348 10.33 -23.81 -26.44
N THR A 349 9.72 -24.20 -27.57
CA THR A 349 8.55 -25.09 -27.58
C THR A 349 8.90 -26.47 -27.02
N LYS A 350 10.09 -26.99 -27.30
CA LYS A 350 10.60 -28.28 -26.78
C LYS A 350 10.80 -28.23 -25.27
N GLU A 351 11.26 -27.09 -24.75
CA GLU A 351 11.44 -26.88 -23.29
C GLU A 351 10.16 -26.67 -22.50
N LYS A 352 9.01 -26.47 -23.16
CA LYS A 352 7.69 -26.37 -22.54
C LYS A 352 7.67 -25.46 -21.29
N PRO A 353 7.93 -24.16 -21.44
CA PRO A 353 7.83 -23.25 -20.30
C PRO A 353 6.38 -23.18 -19.79
N ASP A 354 6.21 -23.10 -18.46
CA ASP A 354 4.91 -22.86 -17.82
C ASP A 354 4.57 -21.37 -17.74
N PHE A 355 5.61 -20.53 -17.77
CA PHE A 355 5.49 -19.09 -17.66
C PHE A 355 6.60 -18.38 -18.41
N ILE A 356 6.25 -17.29 -19.10
CA ILE A 356 7.20 -16.47 -19.86
C ILE A 356 7.18 -15.05 -19.29
N LEU A 357 8.36 -14.54 -18.97
CA LEU A 357 8.56 -13.18 -18.46
C LEU A 357 9.43 -12.42 -19.45
N LEU A 358 8.90 -11.36 -20.05
CA LEU A 358 9.61 -10.54 -21.03
C LEU A 358 9.93 -9.16 -20.45
N ASP A 359 11.03 -8.59 -20.88
CA ASP A 359 11.29 -7.17 -20.67
C ASP A 359 10.42 -6.32 -21.60
N GLY A 360 10.26 -5.02 -21.28
CA GLY A 360 9.36 -4.12 -22.01
C GLY A 360 9.77 -3.83 -23.47
N GLY A 361 10.98 -4.22 -23.88
CA GLY A 361 11.48 -4.08 -25.23
C GLY A 361 11.12 -5.25 -26.15
N THR A 362 10.66 -6.37 -25.60
CA THR A 362 10.40 -7.60 -26.36
C THR A 362 8.91 -7.71 -26.73
N HIS A 363 8.64 -7.96 -28.02
CA HIS A 363 7.27 -8.12 -28.52
C HIS A 363 6.68 -9.49 -28.12
N PRO A 364 5.49 -9.52 -27.43
CA PRO A 364 4.95 -10.76 -26.88
C PRO A 364 4.26 -11.70 -27.89
N SER A 365 4.06 -11.27 -29.15
CA SER A 365 3.14 -11.91 -30.10
C SER A 365 3.42 -13.37 -30.45
N GLY A 366 4.65 -13.84 -30.34
CA GLY A 366 5.01 -15.25 -30.55
C GLY A 366 4.93 -16.07 -29.24
N TYR A 367 5.46 -15.50 -28.18
CA TYR A 367 5.62 -16.16 -26.88
C TYR A 367 4.29 -16.50 -26.19
N SER A 368 3.30 -15.62 -26.30
CA SER A 368 1.97 -15.82 -25.67
C SER A 368 1.18 -17.00 -26.24
N ARG A 369 1.62 -17.60 -27.36
CA ARG A 369 1.05 -18.85 -27.90
C ARG A 369 1.63 -20.09 -27.22
N LEU A 370 2.82 -19.99 -26.64
CA LEU A 370 3.52 -21.10 -26.01
C LEU A 370 3.12 -21.25 -24.53
N ALA A 371 3.09 -20.15 -23.81
CA ALA A 371 2.76 -20.13 -22.39
C ALA A 371 2.17 -18.77 -21.96
N PRO A 372 1.50 -18.71 -20.79
CA PRO A 372 1.12 -17.46 -20.17
C PRO A 372 2.32 -16.50 -20.08
N THR A 373 2.19 -15.32 -20.69
CA THR A 373 3.27 -14.37 -20.83
C THR A 373 2.95 -13.08 -20.09
N TYR A 374 3.90 -12.59 -19.32
CA TYR A 374 3.87 -11.26 -18.70
C TYR A 374 5.01 -10.42 -19.29
N THR A 375 4.71 -9.20 -19.69
CA THR A 375 5.72 -8.23 -20.13
C THR A 375 5.87 -7.15 -19.07
N MET A 376 7.10 -6.90 -18.62
CA MET A 376 7.42 -5.80 -17.70
C MET A 376 7.04 -4.47 -18.36
N ALA A 377 6.43 -3.57 -17.63
CA ALA A 377 5.89 -2.33 -18.19
C ALA A 377 6.97 -1.39 -18.76
N HIS A 378 8.18 -1.44 -18.22
CA HIS A 378 9.36 -0.77 -18.74
C HIS A 378 10.60 -1.57 -18.35
N PRO A 379 11.61 -1.72 -19.24
CA PRO A 379 12.95 -2.07 -18.85
C PRO A 379 13.46 -0.88 -18.04
N GLY A 380 13.07 -0.83 -16.77
CA GLY A 380 13.38 0.28 -15.93
C GLY A 380 14.77 0.13 -15.40
N GLU A 381 15.37 1.19 -15.17
CA GLU A 381 16.57 1.40 -14.38
C GLU A 381 16.31 1.07 -12.91
N ASP A 382 15.04 0.88 -12.51
CA ASP A 382 14.62 0.48 -11.16
C ASP A 382 14.65 -1.06 -11.02
N TRP A 383 15.83 -1.57 -10.71
CA TRP A 383 16.04 -2.98 -10.46
C TRP A 383 15.28 -3.51 -9.24
N LYS A 384 15.04 -2.66 -8.21
CA LYS A 384 14.30 -3.05 -7.01
C LYS A 384 12.84 -3.36 -7.35
N SER A 385 12.19 -2.51 -8.13
CA SER A 385 10.82 -2.74 -8.62
C SER A 385 10.75 -3.97 -9.54
N THR A 386 11.75 -4.18 -10.41
CA THR A 386 11.81 -5.36 -11.29
C THR A 386 11.96 -6.63 -10.46
N LEU A 387 12.86 -6.64 -9.47
CA LEU A 387 13.04 -7.76 -8.54
C LEU A 387 11.76 -8.05 -7.74
N ASP A 388 11.14 -7.02 -7.13
CA ASP A 388 9.90 -7.18 -6.34
C ASP A 388 8.76 -7.73 -7.20
N LYS A 389 8.60 -7.21 -8.41
CA LYS A 389 7.56 -7.69 -9.33
C LYS A 389 7.79 -9.12 -9.80
N THR A 390 9.03 -9.47 -10.15
CA THR A 390 9.40 -10.84 -10.54
C THR A 390 9.14 -11.80 -9.38
N ALA A 391 9.55 -11.43 -8.18
CA ALA A 391 9.32 -12.21 -6.97
C ALA A 391 7.83 -12.36 -6.61
N ASP A 392 7.01 -11.30 -6.77
CA ASP A 392 5.55 -11.37 -6.57
C ASP A 392 4.89 -12.33 -7.55
N LEU A 393 5.29 -12.31 -8.82
CA LEU A 393 4.77 -13.18 -9.87
C LEU A 393 5.15 -14.66 -9.67
N LEU A 394 6.30 -14.94 -9.05
CA LEU A 394 6.90 -16.28 -8.92
C LEU A 394 6.91 -16.82 -7.48
N GLY A 395 6.21 -16.18 -6.55
CA GLY A 395 6.07 -16.68 -5.17
C GLY A 395 7.32 -16.54 -4.31
N LYS A 396 8.28 -15.69 -4.67
CA LYS A 396 9.56 -15.48 -3.99
C LYS A 396 9.64 -14.15 -3.22
N LYS A 397 8.52 -13.48 -2.99
CA LYS A 397 8.48 -12.13 -2.39
C LYS A 397 9.15 -12.05 -1.01
N GLY A 398 9.15 -13.13 -0.25
CA GLY A 398 9.85 -13.21 1.04
C GLY A 398 11.37 -13.00 0.96
N ARG A 399 12.00 -13.30 -0.19
CA ARG A 399 13.45 -13.17 -0.39
C ARG A 399 13.91 -11.75 -0.74
N VAL A 400 13.01 -10.91 -1.21
CA VAL A 400 13.36 -9.58 -1.79
C VAL A 400 14.10 -8.69 -0.81
N ARG A 401 13.64 -8.65 0.46
CA ARG A 401 14.27 -7.83 1.50
C ARG A 401 15.72 -8.27 1.77
N ASP A 402 15.94 -9.55 1.86
CA ASP A 402 17.26 -10.11 2.17
C ASP A 402 18.22 -9.84 1.00
N ILE A 403 17.80 -10.10 -0.24
CA ILE A 403 18.59 -9.82 -1.44
C ILE A 403 18.99 -8.35 -1.54
N ILE A 404 18.04 -7.44 -1.31
CA ILE A 404 18.30 -5.99 -1.32
C ILE A 404 19.28 -5.62 -0.20
N GLY A 405 19.05 -6.12 1.02
CA GLY A 405 19.91 -5.84 2.18
C GLY A 405 21.33 -6.36 2.02
N GLU A 406 21.51 -7.54 1.45
CA GLU A 406 22.82 -8.10 1.13
C GLU A 406 23.58 -7.24 0.12
N TYR A 407 22.88 -6.81 -0.94
CA TYR A 407 23.46 -5.91 -1.94
C TYR A 407 23.86 -4.56 -1.33
N GLU A 408 22.95 -3.91 -0.60
CA GLU A 408 23.21 -2.60 0.03
C GLU A 408 24.39 -2.69 1.02
N SER A 409 24.44 -3.73 1.85
CA SER A 409 25.58 -3.98 2.75
C SER A 409 26.90 -4.16 2.01
N ARG A 410 26.87 -4.85 0.84
CA ARG A 410 28.05 -5.02 -0.01
C ARG A 410 28.50 -3.69 -0.62
N ALA A 411 27.54 -2.90 -1.13
CA ALA A 411 27.82 -1.59 -1.71
C ALA A 411 28.44 -0.62 -0.68
N ASP A 412 27.89 -0.57 0.54
CA ASP A 412 28.41 0.25 1.64
C ASP A 412 29.83 -0.11 2.03
N LYS A 413 30.14 -1.41 2.13
CA LYS A 413 31.51 -1.88 2.41
C LYS A 413 32.49 -1.49 1.29
N ALA A 414 32.05 -1.65 0.04
CA ALA A 414 32.85 -1.26 -1.12
C ALA A 414 33.09 0.25 -1.16
N LYS A 415 32.07 1.05 -0.92
CA LYS A 415 32.17 2.51 -0.81
C LYS A 415 33.21 2.93 0.24
N GLN A 416 33.17 2.36 1.46
CA GLN A 416 34.13 2.66 2.51
C GLN A 416 35.58 2.29 2.13
N ALA A 417 35.77 1.19 1.38
CA ALA A 417 37.09 0.81 0.89
C ALA A 417 37.58 1.82 -0.16
N LEU A 418 36.72 2.21 -1.11
CA LEU A 418 37.05 3.15 -2.20
C LEU A 418 37.30 4.58 -1.70
N GLU A 419 36.59 5.05 -0.68
CA GLU A 419 36.84 6.36 -0.05
C GLU A 419 38.28 6.53 0.44
N ARG A 420 38.95 5.43 0.78
CA ARG A 420 40.35 5.43 1.25
C ARG A 420 41.36 5.41 0.11
N SER A 421 41.04 4.74 -1.00
CA SER A 421 41.97 4.48 -2.11
C SER A 421 41.84 5.51 -3.24
N VAL A 422 40.62 5.93 -3.60
CA VAL A 422 40.36 6.75 -4.80
C VAL A 422 40.16 8.24 -4.46
N ARG A 423 39.68 8.57 -3.25
CA ARG A 423 39.42 9.95 -2.77
C ARG A 423 38.76 10.85 -3.83
N ASP A 424 39.49 11.89 -4.29
CA ASP A 424 39.00 12.92 -5.21
C ASP A 424 39.20 12.56 -6.69
N GLN A 425 39.63 11.33 -6.99
CA GLN A 425 39.87 10.89 -8.36
C GLN A 425 38.57 10.70 -9.11
N THR A 426 38.59 11.06 -10.38
CA THR A 426 37.41 11.05 -11.25
C THR A 426 37.31 9.75 -12.03
N VAL A 427 36.07 9.27 -12.23
CA VAL A 427 35.76 8.03 -12.95
C VAL A 427 34.84 8.32 -14.13
N ALA A 428 35.04 7.63 -15.23
CA ALA A 428 34.12 7.62 -16.36
C ALA A 428 33.95 6.21 -16.93
N PHE A 429 32.82 5.97 -17.60
CA PHE A 429 32.53 4.70 -18.28
C PHE A 429 32.20 4.94 -19.75
N LEU A 430 32.88 4.21 -20.63
CA LEU A 430 32.68 4.24 -22.07
C LEU A 430 32.20 2.90 -22.60
N ARG A 431 31.23 2.97 -23.51
CA ARG A 431 30.88 1.87 -24.43
C ARG A 431 31.44 2.19 -25.79
N ILE A 432 32.19 1.25 -26.35
CA ILE A 432 32.86 1.40 -27.61
C ILE A 432 32.25 0.43 -28.62
N SER A 433 31.79 0.96 -29.74
CA SER A 433 31.35 0.20 -30.90
C SER A 433 32.23 0.51 -32.11
N ALA A 434 32.07 -0.24 -33.17
CA ALA A 434 32.77 0.06 -34.44
C ALA A 434 32.56 1.50 -34.92
N GLU A 435 31.37 2.06 -34.70
CA GLU A 435 30.96 3.37 -35.22
C GLU A 435 31.14 4.52 -34.23
N ALA A 436 31.12 4.27 -32.91
CA ALA A 436 31.03 5.30 -31.93
C ALA A 436 31.71 4.97 -30.60
N VAL A 437 32.22 6.01 -29.94
CA VAL A 437 32.58 6.00 -28.52
C VAL A 437 31.45 6.71 -27.75
N ILE A 438 30.86 6.03 -26.81
CA ILE A 438 29.66 6.47 -26.10
C ILE A 438 29.97 6.62 -24.61
N LEU A 439 29.86 7.83 -24.09
CA LEU A 439 29.93 8.09 -22.66
C LEU A 439 28.61 7.71 -22.01
N TYR A 440 28.69 6.86 -21.00
CA TYR A 440 27.51 6.38 -20.27
C TYR A 440 27.39 6.97 -18.88
N GLY A 441 26.15 7.08 -18.44
CA GLY A 441 25.75 7.09 -17.06
C GLY A 441 25.93 8.37 -16.29
N GLY A 442 24.85 9.15 -16.16
CA GLY A 442 24.68 10.03 -15.01
C GLY A 442 24.42 9.24 -13.72
N PRO A 443 24.51 9.89 -12.54
CA PRO A 443 24.35 9.21 -11.25
C PRO A 443 22.97 8.54 -11.04
N GLU A 444 21.96 9.00 -11.75
CA GLU A 444 20.56 8.55 -11.54
C GLU A 444 20.03 7.70 -12.69
N GLN A 445 20.79 7.50 -13.79
CA GLN A 445 20.27 6.85 -14.99
C GLN A 445 21.25 5.87 -15.64
N GLY A 446 20.69 4.89 -16.34
CA GLY A 446 21.45 3.85 -17.03
C GLY A 446 21.83 2.69 -16.12
N TYR A 447 22.59 1.76 -16.67
CA TYR A 447 22.94 0.49 -16.01
C TYR A 447 24.18 0.58 -15.14
N THR A 448 24.98 1.64 -15.31
CA THR A 448 26.34 1.73 -14.77
C THR A 448 26.50 2.92 -13.83
N GLY A 449 26.00 4.11 -14.21
CA GLY A 449 26.11 5.33 -13.40
C GLY A 449 25.54 5.20 -11.99
N PRO A 450 24.34 4.64 -11.78
CA PRO A 450 23.80 4.40 -10.45
C PRO A 450 24.69 3.53 -9.56
N VAL A 451 25.42 2.57 -10.13
CA VAL A 451 26.38 1.75 -9.36
C VAL A 451 27.63 2.54 -9.04
N LEU A 452 28.28 3.13 -10.05
CA LEU A 452 29.55 3.84 -9.86
C LEU A 452 29.40 5.07 -8.95
N TYR A 453 28.43 5.92 -9.25
CA TYR A 453 28.30 7.22 -8.59
C TYR A 453 27.29 7.23 -7.44
N GLY A 454 26.23 6.43 -7.54
CA GLY A 454 25.20 6.30 -6.50
C GLY A 454 25.66 5.37 -5.39
N ASP A 455 25.83 4.09 -5.69
CA ASP A 455 26.09 3.05 -4.69
C ASP A 455 27.54 3.11 -4.16
N LEU A 456 28.53 3.28 -5.04
CA LEU A 456 29.95 3.30 -4.67
C LEU A 456 30.47 4.70 -4.32
N GLY A 457 29.71 5.77 -4.61
CA GLY A 457 30.06 7.14 -4.27
C GLY A 457 31.30 7.69 -4.99
N LEU A 458 31.68 7.09 -6.14
CA LEU A 458 32.79 7.55 -6.95
C LEU A 458 32.49 8.92 -7.57
N THR A 459 33.50 9.75 -7.76
CA THR A 459 33.34 11.08 -8.36
C THR A 459 33.25 10.98 -9.88
N PRO A 460 32.12 11.36 -10.51
CA PRO A 460 32.01 11.35 -11.96
C PRO A 460 32.93 12.41 -12.58
N HIS A 461 33.57 12.06 -13.70
CA HIS A 461 34.29 13.06 -14.48
C HIS A 461 33.34 14.18 -14.95
N ARG A 462 33.83 15.44 -15.02
CA ARG A 462 33.02 16.62 -15.36
C ARG A 462 32.15 16.47 -16.61
N LEU A 463 32.64 15.77 -17.65
CA LEU A 463 31.90 15.52 -18.89
C LEU A 463 30.67 14.63 -18.67
N VAL A 464 30.71 13.71 -17.71
CA VAL A 464 29.55 12.89 -17.37
C VAL A 464 28.40 13.81 -16.95
N SER A 465 28.63 14.70 -16.00
CA SER A 465 27.59 15.62 -15.52
C SER A 465 27.15 16.64 -16.56
N GLN A 466 28.11 17.14 -17.39
CA GLN A 466 27.83 18.15 -18.42
C GLN A 466 27.04 17.60 -19.61
N LEU A 467 27.37 16.40 -20.08
CA LEU A 467 26.82 15.85 -21.33
C LEU A 467 25.61 14.96 -21.08
N THR A 468 25.56 14.20 -20.00
CA THR A 468 24.43 13.31 -19.73
C THR A 468 23.33 14.01 -18.89
N GLY A 469 23.71 14.94 -18.01
CA GLY A 469 22.79 15.64 -17.12
C GLY A 469 21.95 14.66 -16.30
N ARG A 470 20.73 15.09 -15.90
CA ARG A 470 19.78 14.24 -15.15
C ARG A 470 18.90 13.36 -16.06
N SER A 471 18.86 13.58 -17.36
CA SER A 471 17.86 12.97 -18.24
C SER A 471 18.41 12.05 -19.34
N ARG A 472 19.71 12.06 -19.62
CA ARG A 472 20.31 11.26 -20.69
C ARG A 472 21.13 10.10 -20.15
N ARG A 473 20.86 8.90 -20.63
CA ARG A 473 21.60 7.68 -20.27
C ARG A 473 23.01 7.66 -20.85
N SER A 474 23.18 8.27 -22.02
CA SER A 474 24.43 8.19 -22.77
C SER A 474 24.51 9.30 -23.81
N VAL A 475 25.74 9.62 -24.22
CA VAL A 475 26.05 10.60 -25.26
C VAL A 475 27.17 10.06 -26.14
N VAL A 476 27.02 10.15 -27.46
CA VAL A 476 28.10 9.86 -28.41
C VAL A 476 29.13 10.98 -28.31
N LEU A 477 30.40 10.62 -28.08
CA LEU A 477 31.49 11.57 -27.98
C LEU A 477 32.05 11.87 -29.37
N THR A 478 32.25 13.15 -29.65
CA THR A 478 33.05 13.63 -30.80
C THR A 478 34.53 13.63 -30.43
N SER A 479 35.42 13.76 -31.44
CA SER A 479 36.86 13.87 -31.18
C SER A 479 37.20 14.99 -30.20
N GLU A 480 36.53 16.16 -30.32
CA GLU A 480 36.71 17.30 -29.38
C GLU A 480 36.42 16.94 -27.92
N TRP A 481 35.39 16.08 -27.66
CA TRP A 481 35.06 15.66 -26.30
C TRP A 481 35.98 14.55 -25.80
N LEU A 482 36.48 13.68 -26.71
CA LEU A 482 37.47 12.68 -26.35
C LEU A 482 38.77 13.33 -25.86
N ASP A 483 39.24 14.40 -26.52
CA ASP A 483 40.44 15.13 -26.13
C ASP A 483 40.29 15.80 -24.71
N LYS A 484 39.07 16.07 -24.29
CA LYS A 484 38.74 16.66 -22.98
C LYS A 484 38.44 15.64 -21.90
N LEU A 485 38.45 14.33 -22.21
CA LEU A 485 38.17 13.26 -21.28
C LEU A 485 39.46 12.84 -20.55
N ASP A 486 39.80 13.60 -19.52
CA ASP A 486 40.97 13.40 -18.68
C ASP A 486 40.64 12.73 -17.33
N ALA A 487 39.71 11.78 -17.35
CA ALA A 487 39.34 11.00 -16.16
C ALA A 487 40.52 10.22 -15.60
N ASP A 488 40.66 10.21 -14.26
CA ASP A 488 41.73 9.46 -13.58
C ASP A 488 41.59 7.95 -13.78
N HIS A 489 40.34 7.47 -13.81
CA HIS A 489 40.02 6.07 -14.05
C HIS A 489 38.95 5.94 -15.13
N LEU A 490 39.21 5.08 -16.10
CA LEU A 490 38.33 4.89 -17.25
C LEU A 490 37.96 3.41 -17.39
N PHE A 491 36.70 3.10 -17.10
CA PHE A 491 36.15 1.78 -17.42
C PHE A 491 35.66 1.77 -18.87
N VAL A 492 35.99 0.74 -19.61
CA VAL A 492 35.62 0.62 -21.04
C VAL A 492 35.03 -0.75 -21.31
N THR A 493 34.00 -0.79 -22.14
CA THR A 493 33.43 -2.04 -22.66
C THR A 493 33.23 -1.97 -24.16
N PHE A 494 33.35 -3.11 -24.84
CA PHE A 494 33.28 -3.22 -26.30
C PHE A 494 31.98 -3.89 -26.72
N ASP A 495 31.20 -3.17 -27.58
CA ASP A 495 30.00 -3.72 -28.20
C ASP A 495 30.38 -4.46 -29.49
N LYS A 496 30.39 -5.78 -29.43
CA LYS A 496 30.85 -6.66 -30.53
C LYS A 496 29.81 -6.94 -31.61
N ARG A 497 28.58 -6.36 -31.50
CA ARG A 497 27.48 -6.62 -32.47
C ARG A 497 27.84 -6.38 -33.94
N TRP A 498 28.75 -5.47 -34.21
CA TRP A 498 29.03 -4.97 -35.53
C TRP A 498 30.42 -5.41 -36.04
N GLY A 499 30.94 -6.55 -35.54
CA GLY A 499 32.21 -7.10 -35.96
C GLY A 499 33.31 -7.01 -34.90
N HIS A 500 34.53 -7.36 -35.27
CA HIS A 500 35.68 -7.33 -34.39
C HIS A 500 35.95 -5.90 -33.91
N THR A 501 35.87 -5.67 -32.63
CA THR A 501 36.25 -4.40 -31.99
C THR A 501 37.63 -4.61 -31.37
N PRO A 502 38.66 -3.81 -31.75
CA PRO A 502 39.96 -3.90 -31.12
C PRO A 502 39.88 -3.62 -29.63
N GLY A 503 40.80 -4.19 -28.86
CA GLY A 503 40.89 -3.88 -27.40
C GLY A 503 41.21 -2.42 -27.14
N ALA A 504 41.07 -1.97 -25.90
CA ALA A 504 41.25 -0.56 -25.55
C ALA A 504 42.63 0.03 -25.93
N ARG A 505 43.65 -0.81 -25.96
CA ARG A 505 45.04 -0.39 -26.36
C ARG A 505 45.25 -0.36 -27.87
N GLU A 506 44.42 -1.05 -28.63
CA GLU A 506 44.51 -1.19 -30.08
C GLU A 506 43.55 -0.23 -30.81
N ASP A 507 42.58 0.36 -30.10
CA ASP A 507 41.66 1.32 -30.67
C ASP A 507 42.32 2.71 -30.79
N GLU A 508 42.60 3.12 -32.02
CA GLU A 508 43.27 4.39 -32.32
C GLU A 508 42.53 5.60 -31.74
N ARG A 509 41.20 5.53 -31.59
CA ARG A 509 40.37 6.60 -31.00
C ARG A 509 40.66 6.78 -29.53
N LEU A 510 41.06 5.72 -28.82
CA LEU A 510 41.36 5.73 -27.39
C LEU A 510 42.86 5.93 -27.11
N ALA A 511 43.73 5.68 -28.06
CA ALA A 511 45.19 5.74 -27.89
C ALA A 511 45.69 7.13 -27.41
N LEU A 512 44.93 8.18 -27.71
CA LEU A 512 45.24 9.55 -27.32
C LEU A 512 44.74 9.93 -25.92
N LEU A 513 43.83 9.15 -25.33
CA LEU A 513 43.29 9.45 -23.99
C LEU A 513 44.37 9.39 -22.90
N PRO A 514 44.41 10.35 -21.98
CA PRO A 514 45.35 10.37 -20.86
C PRO A 514 45.31 9.08 -20.03
N GLY A 515 44.13 8.54 -19.77
CA GLY A 515 43.93 7.27 -19.05
C GLY A 515 44.66 6.08 -19.68
N VAL A 516 44.69 5.98 -21.03
CA VAL A 516 45.41 4.92 -21.74
C VAL A 516 46.91 5.09 -21.56
N ARG A 517 47.42 6.32 -21.63
CA ARG A 517 48.85 6.61 -21.44
C ARG A 517 49.30 6.34 -20.01
N ASN A 518 48.42 6.57 -19.02
CA ASN A 518 48.69 6.36 -17.58
C ASN A 518 48.37 4.94 -17.13
N ASN A 519 47.96 4.04 -18.02
CA ASN A 519 47.53 2.68 -17.68
C ASN A 519 46.32 2.61 -16.70
N SER A 520 45.47 3.63 -16.75
CA SER A 520 44.25 3.74 -15.89
C SER A 520 42.96 3.41 -16.66
N VAL A 521 43.06 2.58 -17.68
CA VAL A 521 41.92 2.08 -18.47
C VAL A 521 41.68 0.61 -18.12
N TYR A 522 40.45 0.31 -17.72
CA TYR A 522 40.03 -1.02 -17.28
C TYR A 522 38.97 -1.56 -18.25
N GLU A 523 39.30 -2.60 -18.97
CA GLU A 523 38.36 -3.29 -19.85
C GLU A 523 37.45 -4.20 -19.02
N VAL A 524 36.15 -4.10 -19.26
CA VAL A 524 35.10 -4.82 -18.51
C VAL A 524 34.13 -5.52 -19.45
N ASP A 525 33.53 -6.61 -18.95
CA ASP A 525 32.60 -7.41 -19.76
C ASP A 525 31.34 -6.65 -20.15
N PHE A 526 31.01 -6.72 -21.45
CA PHE A 526 29.89 -5.97 -22.01
C PHE A 526 28.55 -6.39 -21.42
N LEU A 527 28.23 -7.67 -21.38
CA LEU A 527 26.92 -8.14 -20.90
C LEU A 527 26.73 -7.94 -19.38
N THR A 528 27.80 -7.99 -18.60
CA THR A 528 27.78 -7.66 -17.19
C THR A 528 27.49 -6.15 -16.99
N TRP A 529 28.24 -5.29 -17.67
CA TRP A 529 28.17 -3.85 -17.42
C TRP A 529 26.99 -3.17 -18.10
N MET A 530 26.46 -3.76 -19.16
CA MET A 530 25.26 -3.29 -19.86
C MET A 530 23.97 -3.97 -19.38
N ASN A 531 23.98 -4.60 -18.20
CA ASN A 531 22.81 -5.15 -17.53
C ASN A 531 22.50 -4.38 -16.23
N TYR A 532 21.23 -4.39 -15.81
CA TYR A 532 20.76 -3.69 -14.61
C TYR A 532 20.35 -4.63 -13.46
N GLY A 533 20.47 -5.95 -13.65
CA GLY A 533 20.15 -6.96 -12.66
C GLY A 533 21.03 -6.92 -11.43
N ILE A 534 20.56 -7.51 -10.35
CA ILE A 534 21.22 -7.45 -9.03
C ILE A 534 22.56 -8.17 -8.99
N LEU A 535 22.69 -9.29 -9.73
CA LEU A 535 23.94 -10.03 -9.82
C LEU A 535 24.97 -9.28 -10.66
N SER A 536 24.52 -8.65 -11.78
CA SER A 536 25.38 -7.79 -12.59
C SER A 536 25.87 -6.57 -11.80
N ARG A 537 25.01 -5.95 -10.99
CA ARG A 537 25.38 -4.83 -10.12
C ARG A 537 26.43 -5.26 -9.10
N SER A 538 26.25 -6.42 -8.46
CA SER A 538 27.22 -6.99 -7.53
C SER A 538 28.56 -7.27 -8.21
N LYS A 539 28.53 -7.76 -9.45
CA LYS A 539 29.74 -8.04 -10.23
C LYS A 539 30.48 -6.76 -10.63
N LYS A 540 29.77 -5.66 -10.97
CA LYS A 540 30.39 -4.34 -11.20
C LYS A 540 31.13 -3.84 -9.96
N ILE A 541 30.56 -4.04 -8.77
CA ILE A 541 31.24 -3.71 -7.51
C ILE A 541 32.55 -4.47 -7.38
N ASP A 542 32.55 -5.80 -7.69
CA ASP A 542 33.75 -6.60 -7.64
C ASP A 542 34.81 -6.14 -8.63
N ASP A 543 34.38 -5.85 -9.88
CA ASP A 543 35.28 -5.39 -10.93
C ASP A 543 35.93 -4.05 -10.54
N VAL A 544 35.16 -3.12 -9.94
CA VAL A 544 35.68 -1.83 -9.45
C VAL A 544 36.65 -2.03 -8.30
N LEU A 545 36.30 -2.85 -7.29
CA LEU A 545 37.18 -3.13 -6.16
C LEU A 545 38.50 -3.77 -6.59
N LYS A 546 38.45 -4.68 -7.54
CA LYS A 546 39.63 -5.37 -8.05
C LYS A 546 40.72 -4.42 -8.58
N VAL A 547 40.32 -3.25 -9.10
CA VAL A 547 41.23 -2.32 -9.79
C VAL A 547 41.46 -1.01 -9.04
N LEU A 548 40.56 -0.63 -8.11
CA LEU A 548 40.62 0.65 -7.41
C LEU A 548 40.80 0.52 -5.88
N ALA A 549 40.63 -0.65 -5.28
CA ALA A 549 40.79 -0.88 -3.84
C ALA A 549 42.11 -1.69 -3.51
#